data_0de3933a2422156292700a382ac70a8d
#
_entry.id   0de3933a2422156292700a382ac70a8d
#
_cell.length_a   1.000
_cell.length_b   1.000
_cell.length_c   1.000
_cell.angle_alpha   90.00
_cell.angle_beta   90.00
_cell.angle_gamma   90.00
#
_symmetry.space_group_name_H-M   'P 1'
#
loop_
_entity.id
_entity.type
_entity.pdbx_description
1 polymer ?
#
loop_
_entity_poly.entity_id
_entity_poly.type
_entity_poly.pdbx_seq_one_letter_code
_entity_poly.pdbx_strand_id
1 'polypeptide(L)'
;HCIKAMHANTSYTEDGGGLLFVGARRTTTSDYTMAGWYTGNSSDSITSDRQFRFIADGNAYADGSWNGGGADYAEFFEWLDGNSSDENRKGTSVVLEDGKIRAATGSDNTDNIIGVISANPVVVGDSASERWKEKWITDDFGDPVYEEYTVTEWYDETKKEKVNYDTDRIPSDVTVGAGSSILSTDHKGNVFTRKKLNPSWDSTATYIPRKDRKEWDIVGLMGKLKVKSDQPVGTKWIKMREISASVHEYLIR
;
A
#
# COMPACT_ATOMS: atom_id res chain seq x y z
N HIS A 1 -5.17 30.82 -11.69
CA HIS A 1 -4.20 30.72 -10.59
C HIS A 1 -3.85 29.23 -10.41
N CYS A 2 -2.59 28.91 -10.31
CA CYS A 2 -2.13 27.56 -9.98
C CYS A 2 -1.24 27.60 -8.74
N ILE A 3 -1.32 26.57 -7.94
CA ILE A 3 -0.38 26.38 -6.83
C ILE A 3 0.80 25.62 -7.40
N LYS A 4 2.00 26.26 -7.38
CA LYS A 4 3.26 25.63 -7.73
C LYS A 4 4.07 25.52 -6.45
N ALA A 5 4.26 24.30 -5.93
CA ALA A 5 5.16 24.04 -4.84
C ALA A 5 6.43 23.38 -5.38
N MET A 6 7.59 23.91 -5.04
CA MET A 6 8.89 23.38 -5.46
C MET A 6 9.77 23.24 -4.23
N HIS A 7 10.49 22.14 -4.15
CA HIS A 7 11.46 21.89 -3.08
C HIS A 7 12.84 21.65 -3.69
N ALA A 8 13.84 22.31 -3.13
CA ALA A 8 15.19 22.30 -3.65
C ALA A 8 16.16 21.33 -2.92
N ASN A 9 15.67 20.60 -1.92
CA ASN A 9 16.49 19.64 -1.19
C ASN A 9 16.51 18.28 -1.90
N THR A 10 17.69 17.68 -2.01
CA THR A 10 17.92 16.39 -2.68
C THR A 10 17.95 15.19 -1.72
N SER A 11 17.84 15.44 -0.42
CA SER A 11 17.85 14.38 0.61
C SER A 11 16.46 14.23 1.21
N TYR A 12 15.70 13.25 0.70
CA TYR A 12 14.40 12.89 1.24
C TYR A 12 14.43 11.52 1.89
N THR A 13 13.76 11.41 3.02
CA THR A 13 13.28 10.13 3.55
C THR A 13 11.77 10.07 3.34
N GLU A 14 11.21 8.89 3.12
CA GLU A 14 9.77 8.68 2.90
C GLU A 14 8.90 9.31 4.02
N ASP A 15 9.44 9.44 5.22
CA ASP A 15 8.73 9.92 6.41
C ASP A 15 8.92 11.41 6.75
N GLY A 16 9.78 12.13 6.06
CA GLY A 16 10.15 13.49 6.50
C GLY A 16 10.25 14.57 5.43
N GLY A 17 10.08 14.26 4.15
CA GLY A 17 10.38 15.15 3.04
C GLY A 17 9.24 15.45 2.07
N GLY A 18 7.99 15.16 2.43
CA GLY A 18 6.85 15.38 1.53
C GLY A 18 6.59 16.85 1.22
N LEU A 19 6.28 17.14 -0.03
CA LEU A 19 5.92 18.48 -0.50
C LEU A 19 4.52 18.90 -0.04
N LEU A 20 3.62 17.95 0.19
CA LEU A 20 2.26 18.17 0.64
C LEU A 20 1.86 17.08 1.64
N PHE A 21 1.58 17.51 2.88
CA PHE A 21 0.97 16.66 3.89
C PHE A 21 -0.52 17.00 4.02
N VAL A 22 -1.38 16.01 3.85
CA VAL A 22 -2.80 16.10 4.14
C VAL A 22 -3.09 15.14 5.27
N GLY A 23 -3.32 15.66 6.46
CA GLY A 23 -3.59 14.88 7.66
C GLY A 23 -4.86 15.34 8.37
N ALA A 24 -5.55 14.43 9.02
CA ALA A 24 -6.65 14.74 9.91
C ALA A 24 -6.51 13.94 11.20
N ARG A 25 -6.72 14.62 12.33
CA ARG A 25 -6.84 13.96 13.65
C ARG A 25 -8.24 13.35 13.78
N ARG A 26 -8.46 12.24 13.09
CA ARG A 26 -9.73 11.53 13.13
C ARG A 26 -9.49 10.03 13.02
N THR A 27 -10.45 9.28 13.51
CA THR A 27 -10.58 7.84 13.30
C THR A 27 -10.54 7.52 11.81
N THR A 28 -9.89 6.45 11.45
CA THR A 28 -9.93 5.90 10.08
C THR A 28 -11.39 5.58 9.74
N THR A 29 -11.95 6.34 8.81
CA THR A 29 -13.34 6.18 8.36
C THR A 29 -13.45 6.56 6.89
N SER A 30 -14.41 5.95 6.19
CA SER A 30 -14.79 6.32 4.83
C SER A 30 -15.59 7.62 4.73
N ASP A 31 -15.94 8.24 5.85
CA ASP A 31 -16.90 9.34 5.90
C ASP A 31 -16.40 10.66 5.33
N TYR A 32 -15.07 10.82 5.12
CA TYR A 32 -14.55 12.07 4.59
C TYR A 32 -13.43 11.86 3.57
N THR A 33 -13.37 12.80 2.63
CA THR A 33 -12.33 12.89 1.62
C THR A 33 -11.13 13.65 2.20
N MET A 34 -9.96 13.03 2.23
CA MET A 34 -8.71 13.68 2.62
C MET A 34 -8.19 14.61 1.52
N ALA A 35 -8.25 14.18 0.26
CA ALA A 35 -7.92 14.99 -0.90
C ALA A 35 -8.84 14.61 -2.07
N GLY A 36 -9.31 15.60 -2.82
CA GLY A 36 -10.20 15.35 -3.93
C GLY A 36 -10.03 16.37 -5.05
N TRP A 37 -10.24 15.94 -6.28
CA TRP A 37 -10.24 16.76 -7.48
C TRP A 37 -11.62 16.69 -8.12
N TYR A 38 -12.14 17.88 -8.44
CA TYR A 38 -13.50 18.05 -8.90
C TYR A 38 -13.51 18.95 -10.12
N THR A 39 -14.48 18.71 -11.01
CA THR A 39 -14.86 19.63 -12.08
C THR A 39 -16.28 20.11 -11.83
N GLY A 40 -16.63 21.29 -12.32
CA GLY A 40 -17.98 21.84 -12.19
C GLY A 40 -18.17 23.05 -13.08
N ASN A 41 -19.40 23.22 -13.55
CA ASN A 41 -19.74 24.27 -14.49
C ASN A 41 -20.31 25.53 -13.83
N SER A 42 -20.54 25.55 -12.52
CA SER A 42 -21.15 26.68 -11.85
C SER A 42 -20.29 27.16 -10.67
N SER A 43 -20.41 28.44 -10.40
CA SER A 43 -19.78 29.07 -9.23
C SER A 43 -20.28 28.51 -7.90
N ASP A 44 -21.39 27.81 -7.89
CA ASP A 44 -22.09 27.41 -6.67
C ASP A 44 -21.80 25.97 -6.22
N SER A 45 -21.16 25.15 -7.06
CA SER A 45 -20.81 23.79 -6.68
C SER A 45 -19.62 23.23 -7.47
N ILE A 46 -18.40 23.54 -7.00
CA ILE A 46 -17.17 22.92 -7.52
C ILE A 46 -17.10 21.42 -7.20
N THR A 47 -18.01 20.90 -6.36
CA THR A 47 -18.03 19.50 -5.91
C THR A 47 -19.04 18.64 -6.65
N SER A 48 -19.70 19.17 -7.69
CA SER A 48 -20.77 18.47 -8.41
C SER A 48 -20.28 17.27 -9.22
N ASP A 49 -19.00 17.31 -9.67
CA ASP A 49 -18.41 16.29 -10.53
C ASP A 49 -17.02 15.92 -10.00
N ARG A 50 -16.93 14.77 -9.35
CA ARG A 50 -15.72 14.28 -8.70
C ARG A 50 -14.92 13.40 -9.64
N GLN A 51 -13.72 13.84 -10.01
CA GLN A 51 -12.83 13.12 -10.90
C GLN A 51 -11.94 12.13 -10.18
N PHE A 52 -11.46 12.49 -8.97
CA PHE A 52 -10.54 11.67 -8.20
C PHE A 52 -10.60 12.02 -6.71
N ARG A 53 -10.40 11.03 -5.82
CA ARG A 53 -10.26 11.28 -4.38
C ARG A 53 -9.46 10.22 -3.66
N PHE A 54 -8.82 10.63 -2.57
CA PHE A 54 -8.39 9.77 -1.47
C PHE A 54 -9.34 9.96 -0.28
N ILE A 55 -9.74 8.86 0.35
CA ILE A 55 -10.57 8.90 1.56
C ILE A 55 -9.81 8.36 2.77
N ALA A 56 -10.35 8.65 3.94
CA ALA A 56 -9.64 8.42 5.20
C ALA A 56 -9.40 6.95 5.55
N ASP A 57 -10.10 6.01 4.94
CA ASP A 57 -9.89 4.57 5.09
C ASP A 57 -8.71 4.01 4.28
N GLY A 58 -8.03 4.88 3.50
CA GLY A 58 -6.88 4.53 2.66
C GLY A 58 -7.24 4.11 1.24
N ASN A 59 -8.51 4.19 0.84
CA ASN A 59 -8.93 3.93 -0.52
C ASN A 59 -8.76 5.14 -1.44
N ALA A 60 -8.45 4.87 -2.72
CA ALA A 60 -8.41 5.84 -3.80
C ALA A 60 -9.49 5.52 -4.84
N TYR A 61 -10.16 6.54 -5.33
CA TYR A 61 -11.21 6.42 -6.33
C TYR A 61 -10.93 7.37 -7.50
N ALA A 62 -11.11 6.85 -8.71
CA ALA A 62 -11.07 7.63 -9.94
C ALA A 62 -12.35 7.36 -10.76
N ASP A 63 -12.90 8.39 -11.39
CA ASP A 63 -14.02 8.24 -12.32
C ASP A 63 -13.56 7.72 -13.69
N GLY A 64 -12.29 7.91 -14.02
CA GLY A 64 -11.64 7.40 -15.23
C GLY A 64 -10.76 6.19 -14.99
N SER A 65 -9.99 5.82 -16.00
CA SER A 65 -9.05 4.70 -15.98
C SER A 65 -7.70 5.10 -15.37
N TRP A 66 -7.04 4.13 -14.72
CA TRP A 66 -5.64 4.23 -14.34
C TRP A 66 -4.75 3.89 -15.54
N ASN A 67 -3.94 4.83 -15.99
CA ASN A 67 -3.03 4.63 -17.13
C ASN A 67 -1.58 4.54 -16.62
N GLY A 68 -1.11 3.32 -16.43
CA GLY A 68 0.26 3.04 -16.01
C GLY A 68 1.19 2.75 -17.20
N GLY A 69 2.49 2.90 -17.00
CA GLY A 69 3.52 2.59 -18.01
C GLY A 69 3.91 1.12 -18.11
N GLY A 70 3.46 0.27 -17.19
CA GLY A 70 3.66 -1.18 -17.20
C GLY A 70 2.61 -1.91 -18.03
N ALA A 71 2.78 -3.23 -18.16
CA ALA A 71 1.91 -4.04 -19.01
C ALA A 71 1.32 -5.28 -18.31
N ASP A 72 1.65 -5.52 -17.05
CA ASP A 72 1.22 -6.70 -16.31
C ASP A 72 0.71 -6.35 -14.91
N TYR A 73 -0.18 -7.18 -14.39
CA TYR A 73 -0.53 -7.24 -12.98
C TYR A 73 0.43 -8.19 -12.28
N ALA A 74 0.97 -7.77 -11.16
CA ALA A 74 1.93 -8.53 -10.37
C ALA A 74 1.66 -8.44 -8.88
N GLU A 75 2.19 -9.40 -8.13
CA GLU A 75 2.15 -9.42 -6.67
C GLU A 75 3.52 -9.79 -6.10
N PHE A 76 3.79 -9.39 -4.86
CA PHE A 76 4.99 -9.80 -4.14
C PHE A 76 4.85 -11.23 -3.63
N PHE A 77 5.92 -12.02 -3.87
CA PHE A 77 6.09 -13.36 -3.31
C PHE A 77 7.45 -13.51 -2.66
N GLU A 78 7.50 -14.27 -1.58
CA GLU A 78 8.75 -14.60 -0.90
C GLU A 78 9.43 -15.79 -1.58
N TRP A 79 10.73 -15.71 -1.80
CA TRP A 79 11.55 -16.81 -2.31
C TRP A 79 11.74 -17.89 -1.26
N LEU A 80 11.59 -19.16 -1.64
CA LEU A 80 11.82 -20.31 -0.78
C LEU A 80 13.27 -20.38 -0.28
N ASP A 81 14.23 -20.04 -1.14
CA ASP A 81 15.67 -19.98 -0.82
C ASP A 81 16.12 -18.64 -0.20
N GLY A 82 15.18 -17.68 -0.03
CA GLY A 82 15.44 -16.36 0.54
C GLY A 82 16.33 -15.47 -0.32
N ASN A 83 16.68 -15.88 -1.55
CA ASN A 83 17.57 -15.15 -2.46
C ASN A 83 18.80 -14.53 -1.78
N SER A 84 19.49 -15.32 -0.95
CA SER A 84 20.53 -14.83 -0.03
C SER A 84 21.69 -14.13 -0.74
N SER A 85 21.94 -14.45 -2.01
CA SER A 85 22.97 -13.84 -2.88
C SER A 85 22.50 -12.56 -3.55
N ASP A 86 21.27 -12.14 -3.37
CA ASP A 86 20.67 -10.95 -4.00
C ASP A 86 20.76 -11.01 -5.56
N GLU A 87 20.38 -12.16 -6.11
CA GLU A 87 20.41 -12.39 -7.54
C GLU A 87 19.31 -11.63 -8.26
N ASN A 88 19.63 -11.05 -9.40
CA ASN A 88 18.64 -10.49 -10.31
C ASN A 88 17.92 -11.60 -11.09
N ARG A 89 16.72 -11.95 -10.65
CA ARG A 89 15.92 -13.05 -11.19
C ARG A 89 14.84 -12.61 -12.19
N LYS A 90 14.89 -11.38 -12.70
CA LYS A 90 13.93 -10.86 -13.69
C LYS A 90 13.83 -11.77 -14.90
N GLY A 91 12.61 -12.06 -15.33
CA GLY A 91 12.34 -12.95 -16.46
C GLY A 91 12.43 -14.44 -16.14
N THR A 92 12.60 -14.82 -14.88
CA THR A 92 12.57 -16.21 -14.41
C THR A 92 11.13 -16.64 -14.17
N SER A 93 10.72 -17.78 -14.72
CA SER A 93 9.43 -18.41 -14.44
C SER A 93 9.42 -19.05 -13.05
N VAL A 94 8.29 -19.01 -12.37
CA VAL A 94 8.19 -19.48 -10.98
C VAL A 94 7.03 -20.43 -10.77
N VAL A 95 7.18 -21.31 -9.79
CA VAL A 95 6.14 -22.18 -9.24
C VAL A 95 6.00 -21.94 -7.73
N LEU A 96 4.84 -22.31 -7.18
CA LEU A 96 4.60 -22.27 -5.72
C LEU A 96 5.05 -23.57 -5.07
N GLU A 97 5.73 -23.42 -3.92
CA GLU A 97 6.10 -24.51 -3.02
C GLU A 97 6.00 -23.99 -1.58
N ASP A 98 5.21 -24.64 -0.73
CA ASP A 98 4.99 -24.26 0.68
C ASP A 98 4.60 -22.77 0.88
N GLY A 99 3.78 -22.23 -0.03
CA GLY A 99 3.33 -20.82 0.02
C GLY A 99 4.36 -19.79 -0.44
N LYS A 100 5.55 -20.24 -0.86
CA LYS A 100 6.63 -19.40 -1.39
C LYS A 100 6.90 -19.74 -2.85
N ILE A 101 7.71 -18.93 -3.53
CA ILE A 101 8.12 -19.19 -4.91
C ILE A 101 9.51 -19.79 -4.98
N ARG A 102 9.71 -20.62 -5.98
CA ARG A 102 11.03 -21.00 -6.51
C ARG A 102 11.06 -20.91 -8.02
N ALA A 103 12.26 -20.86 -8.58
CA ALA A 103 12.42 -20.94 -10.04
C ALA A 103 11.84 -22.24 -10.58
N ALA A 104 11.07 -22.14 -11.66
CA ALA A 104 10.58 -23.29 -12.39
C ALA A 104 11.75 -23.99 -13.11
N THR A 105 11.70 -25.31 -13.18
CA THR A 105 12.69 -26.17 -13.87
C THR A 105 12.02 -26.94 -15.00
N GLY A 106 12.80 -27.54 -15.88
CA GLY A 106 12.27 -28.36 -16.96
C GLY A 106 11.54 -29.64 -16.51
N SER A 107 11.65 -30.00 -15.24
CA SER A 107 10.94 -31.15 -14.65
C SER A 107 9.59 -30.78 -14.02
N ASP A 108 9.30 -29.49 -13.87
CA ASP A 108 8.03 -29.03 -13.30
C ASP A 108 6.89 -29.21 -14.32
N ASN A 109 5.70 -29.51 -13.81
CA ASN A 109 4.51 -29.45 -14.64
C ASN A 109 4.25 -28.00 -15.06
N THR A 110 4.19 -27.77 -16.36
CA THR A 110 3.98 -26.43 -16.94
C THR A 110 2.64 -25.79 -16.55
N ASP A 111 1.65 -26.58 -16.11
CA ASP A 111 0.39 -26.07 -15.57
C ASP A 111 0.54 -25.44 -14.17
N ASN A 112 1.63 -25.77 -13.46
CA ASN A 112 1.92 -25.22 -12.13
C ASN A 112 2.76 -23.93 -12.17
N ILE A 113 3.21 -23.49 -13.37
CA ILE A 113 3.93 -22.23 -13.50
C ILE A 113 2.95 -21.07 -13.34
N ILE A 114 3.08 -20.34 -12.24
CA ILE A 114 2.13 -19.29 -11.85
C ILE A 114 2.43 -17.95 -12.54
N GLY A 115 3.68 -17.67 -12.88
CA GLY A 115 4.07 -16.37 -13.43
C GLY A 115 5.56 -16.25 -13.69
N VAL A 116 5.99 -15.00 -13.87
CA VAL A 116 7.37 -14.62 -14.20
C VAL A 116 7.78 -13.45 -13.31
N ILE A 117 9.03 -13.42 -12.86
CA ILE A 117 9.56 -12.25 -12.16
C ILE A 117 9.50 -11.03 -13.08
N SER A 118 8.62 -10.10 -12.75
CA SER A 118 8.37 -8.89 -13.54
C SER A 118 9.40 -7.80 -13.26
N ALA A 119 9.68 -7.01 -14.29
CA ALA A 119 10.57 -5.87 -14.17
C ALA A 119 9.83 -4.53 -14.09
N ASN A 120 8.60 -4.46 -14.61
CA ASN A 120 7.86 -3.20 -14.73
C ASN A 120 6.34 -3.46 -14.82
N PRO A 121 5.72 -3.92 -13.74
CA PRO A 121 4.28 -4.11 -13.70
C PRO A 121 3.52 -2.78 -13.72
N VAL A 122 2.26 -2.80 -14.17
CA VAL A 122 1.36 -1.64 -14.10
C VAL A 122 0.65 -1.54 -12.76
N VAL A 123 0.40 -2.67 -12.13
CA VAL A 123 -0.20 -2.77 -10.78
C VAL A 123 0.58 -3.79 -9.98
N VAL A 124 0.86 -3.46 -8.73
CA VAL A 124 1.53 -4.35 -7.78
C VAL A 124 0.64 -4.58 -6.58
N GLY A 125 0.19 -5.82 -6.41
CA GLY A 125 -0.51 -6.28 -5.21
C GLY A 125 0.45 -6.72 -4.11
N ASP A 126 -0.08 -6.89 -2.92
CA ASP A 126 0.60 -7.37 -1.71
C ASP A 126 1.96 -6.68 -1.43
N SER A 127 2.06 -5.39 -1.77
CA SER A 127 3.31 -4.64 -1.62
C SER A 127 3.69 -4.40 -0.17
N ALA A 128 2.69 -4.32 0.72
CA ALA A 128 2.85 -3.97 2.14
C ALA A 128 3.75 -2.73 2.37
N SER A 129 3.75 -1.80 1.39
CA SER A 129 4.71 -0.68 1.31
C SER A 129 4.59 0.32 2.46
N GLU A 130 3.44 0.38 3.14
CA GLU A 130 3.20 1.31 4.25
C GLU A 130 2.81 0.59 5.54
N ARG A 131 3.04 -0.72 5.60
CA ARG A 131 2.64 -1.54 6.75
C ARG A 131 3.76 -2.45 7.19
N TRP A 132 4.14 -2.31 8.44
CA TRP A 132 4.84 -3.39 9.12
C TRP A 132 3.99 -4.66 9.01
N LYS A 133 4.60 -5.72 8.53
CA LYS A 133 4.04 -7.06 8.73
C LYS A 133 3.70 -7.20 10.21
N GLU A 134 2.47 -7.64 10.50
CA GLU A 134 2.00 -7.91 11.86
C GLU A 134 1.81 -6.69 12.78
N LYS A 135 1.89 -5.46 12.29
CA LYS A 135 1.58 -4.28 13.10
C LYS A 135 0.12 -4.26 13.56
N TRP A 136 -0.78 -4.67 12.69
CA TRP A 136 -2.21 -4.68 12.95
C TRP A 136 -2.70 -6.12 13.00
N ILE A 137 -3.61 -6.41 13.93
CA ILE A 137 -4.29 -7.71 13.95
C ILE A 137 -5.22 -7.77 12.75
N THR A 138 -5.16 -8.88 12.03
CA THR A 138 -6.10 -9.24 10.97
C THR A 138 -6.83 -10.53 11.35
N ASP A 139 -8.01 -10.73 10.78
CA ASP A 139 -8.70 -12.01 10.83
C ASP A 139 -8.08 -13.02 9.86
N ASP A 140 -8.68 -14.22 9.78
CA ASP A 140 -8.21 -15.32 8.91
C ASP A 140 -8.31 -14.98 7.40
N PHE A 141 -9.10 -13.98 7.05
CA PHE A 141 -9.25 -13.49 5.66
C PHE A 141 -8.35 -12.30 5.33
N GLY A 142 -7.60 -11.79 6.32
CA GLY A 142 -6.71 -10.64 6.18
C GLY A 142 -7.39 -9.29 6.43
N ASP A 143 -8.67 -9.28 6.83
CA ASP A 143 -9.37 -8.04 7.16
C ASP A 143 -8.87 -7.47 8.50
N PRO A 144 -8.65 -6.15 8.58
CA PRO A 144 -8.23 -5.53 9.83
C PRO A 144 -9.27 -5.72 10.95
N VAL A 145 -8.82 -6.20 12.10
CA VAL A 145 -9.63 -6.20 13.33
C VAL A 145 -9.64 -4.80 13.93
N TYR A 146 -10.82 -4.30 14.30
CA TYR A 146 -11.00 -3.00 14.92
C TYR A 146 -11.30 -3.14 16.41
N GLU A 147 -10.91 -2.13 17.18
CA GLU A 147 -11.26 -1.97 18.59
C GLU A 147 -11.93 -0.62 18.83
N GLU A 148 -12.83 -0.57 19.79
CA GLU A 148 -13.40 0.69 20.28
C GLU A 148 -12.38 1.40 21.16
N TYR A 149 -12.39 2.73 21.14
CA TYR A 149 -11.55 3.55 22.00
C TYR A 149 -12.25 4.83 22.41
N THR A 150 -11.68 5.55 23.35
CA THR A 150 -12.18 6.84 23.79
C THR A 150 -11.17 7.94 23.50
N VAL A 151 -11.69 9.15 23.34
CA VAL A 151 -10.90 10.36 23.09
C VAL A 151 -11.02 11.29 24.28
N THR A 152 -9.89 11.72 24.83
CA THR A 152 -9.84 12.80 25.83
C THR A 152 -9.66 14.12 25.11
N GLU A 153 -10.59 15.04 25.30
CA GLU A 153 -10.60 16.37 24.68
C GLU A 153 -10.57 17.45 25.76
N TRP A 154 -9.79 18.52 25.55
CA TRP A 154 -9.79 19.73 26.38
C TRP A 154 -9.45 20.96 25.56
N TYR A 155 -9.68 22.15 26.12
CA TYR A 155 -9.23 23.39 25.54
C TYR A 155 -7.84 23.74 26.09
N ASP A 156 -6.86 23.93 25.18
CA ASP A 156 -5.50 24.35 25.56
C ASP A 156 -5.44 25.89 25.54
N GLU A 157 -5.38 26.48 26.73
CA GLU A 157 -5.36 27.93 26.90
C GLU A 157 -4.10 28.58 26.31
N THR A 158 -3.00 27.85 26.20
CA THR A 158 -1.76 28.35 25.62
C THR A 158 -1.82 28.40 24.10
N LYS A 159 -2.32 27.32 23.50
CA LYS A 159 -2.47 27.20 22.04
C LYS A 159 -3.74 27.86 21.52
N LYS A 160 -4.68 28.20 22.41
CA LYS A 160 -6.01 28.75 22.06
C LYS A 160 -6.81 27.86 21.13
N GLU A 161 -6.69 26.55 21.31
CA GLU A 161 -7.39 25.55 20.49
C GLU A 161 -7.87 24.36 21.32
N LYS A 162 -8.84 23.59 20.77
CA LYS A 162 -9.20 22.29 21.30
C LYS A 162 -8.14 21.26 20.93
N VAL A 163 -7.67 20.53 21.93
CA VAL A 163 -6.70 19.44 21.81
C VAL A 163 -7.39 18.13 22.16
N ASN A 164 -7.10 17.08 21.43
CA ASN A 164 -7.58 15.74 21.72
C ASN A 164 -6.52 14.68 21.49
N TYR A 165 -6.63 13.61 22.24
CA TYR A 165 -5.80 12.41 22.11
C TYR A 165 -6.66 11.17 22.36
N ASP A 166 -6.26 10.05 21.77
CA ASP A 166 -6.78 8.75 22.21
C ASP A 166 -6.47 8.63 23.71
N THR A 167 -7.47 8.33 24.54
CA THR A 167 -7.33 8.38 26.01
C THR A 167 -6.18 7.50 26.53
N ASP A 168 -5.95 6.36 25.89
CA ASP A 168 -4.91 5.40 26.23
C ASP A 168 -3.52 5.70 25.57
N ARG A 169 -3.43 6.78 24.78
CA ARG A 169 -2.22 7.17 24.02
C ARG A 169 -1.82 8.63 24.24
N ILE A 170 -2.22 9.21 25.35
CA ILE A 170 -1.78 10.55 25.73
C ILE A 170 -0.27 10.47 26.03
N PRO A 171 0.58 11.25 25.34
CA PRO A 171 2.02 11.25 25.62
C PRO A 171 2.30 11.66 27.08
N SER A 172 3.32 11.06 27.68
CA SER A 172 3.66 11.30 29.10
C SER A 172 4.09 12.73 29.41
N ASP A 173 4.52 13.47 28.41
CA ASP A 173 4.91 14.88 28.48
C ASP A 173 3.73 15.84 28.26
N VAL A 174 2.53 15.31 27.98
CA VAL A 174 1.31 16.09 27.78
C VAL A 174 0.49 16.11 29.06
N THR A 175 0.24 17.32 29.60
CA THR A 175 -0.67 17.51 30.72
C THR A 175 -2.10 17.73 30.22
N VAL A 176 -3.00 16.87 30.65
CA VAL A 176 -4.43 17.02 30.36
C VAL A 176 -4.98 18.27 31.03
N GLY A 177 -5.58 19.16 30.24
CA GLY A 177 -6.10 20.43 30.75
C GLY A 177 -7.33 20.27 31.66
N ALA A 178 -7.53 21.27 32.51
CA ALA A 178 -8.74 21.36 33.37
C ALA A 178 -10.01 21.40 32.48
N GLY A 179 -11.08 20.74 32.94
CA GLY A 179 -12.32 20.67 32.18
C GLY A 179 -12.29 19.70 30.99
N SER A 180 -11.34 18.78 30.98
CA SER A 180 -11.30 17.71 29.96
C SER A 180 -12.55 16.84 30.01
N SER A 181 -12.97 16.34 28.87
CA SER A 181 -14.05 15.36 28.70
C SER A 181 -13.56 14.12 27.97
N ILE A 182 -14.13 12.97 28.32
CA ILE A 182 -13.87 11.70 27.63
C ILE A 182 -15.08 11.41 26.74
N LEU A 183 -14.79 11.28 25.43
CA LEU A 183 -15.79 11.02 24.41
C LEU A 183 -15.66 9.58 23.93
N SER A 184 -16.76 8.87 23.77
CA SER A 184 -16.83 7.52 23.18
C SER A 184 -17.40 7.54 21.76
N THR A 185 -17.99 8.66 21.34
CA THR A 185 -18.62 8.83 20.03
C THR A 185 -18.23 10.16 19.39
N ASP A 186 -18.32 10.21 18.08
CA ASP A 186 -18.18 11.45 17.32
C ASP A 186 -19.44 12.33 17.42
N HIS A 187 -19.44 13.49 16.76
CA HIS A 187 -20.55 14.43 16.73
C HIS A 187 -21.83 13.90 16.06
N LYS A 188 -21.75 12.76 15.36
CA LYS A 188 -22.88 12.06 14.73
C LYS A 188 -23.38 10.88 15.58
N GLY A 189 -22.73 10.59 16.69
CA GLY A 189 -23.05 9.46 17.55
C GLY A 189 -22.38 8.14 17.15
N ASN A 190 -21.47 8.14 16.19
CA ASN A 190 -20.72 6.94 15.83
C ASN A 190 -19.63 6.66 16.87
N VAL A 191 -19.52 5.42 17.31
CA VAL A 191 -18.48 4.98 18.23
C VAL A 191 -17.11 5.13 17.56
N PHE A 192 -16.11 5.62 18.30
CA PHE A 192 -14.76 5.68 17.80
C PHE A 192 -14.17 4.28 17.69
N THR A 193 -13.70 3.94 16.51
CA THR A 193 -12.99 2.67 16.23
C THR A 193 -11.66 2.93 15.58
N ARG A 194 -10.69 2.08 15.86
CA ARG A 194 -9.37 2.09 15.24
C ARG A 194 -8.88 0.67 14.97
N LYS A 195 -7.93 0.50 14.04
CA LYS A 195 -7.29 -0.80 13.83
C LYS A 195 -6.60 -1.25 15.12
N LYS A 196 -6.86 -2.49 15.52
CA LYS A 196 -6.28 -3.07 16.72
C LYS A 196 -4.80 -3.36 16.51
N LEU A 197 -3.97 -2.81 17.39
CA LEU A 197 -2.53 -3.00 17.35
C LEU A 197 -2.19 -4.43 17.84
N ASN A 198 -1.27 -5.09 17.12
CA ASN A 198 -0.71 -6.34 17.57
C ASN A 198 0.22 -6.09 18.77
N PRO A 199 -0.03 -6.68 19.95
CA PRO A 199 0.79 -6.47 21.13
C PRO A 199 2.23 -7.01 20.97
N SER A 200 2.47 -7.89 20.01
CA SER A 200 3.81 -8.41 19.70
C SER A 200 4.59 -7.55 18.68
N TRP A 201 3.97 -6.47 18.18
CA TRP A 201 4.65 -5.60 17.22
C TRP A 201 5.74 -4.77 17.90
N ASP A 202 6.97 -4.84 17.36
CA ASP A 202 8.10 -4.05 17.80
C ASP A 202 8.11 -2.67 17.12
N SER A 203 7.72 -1.64 17.85
CA SER A 203 7.68 -0.26 17.36
C SER A 203 9.07 0.38 17.17
N THR A 204 10.13 -0.26 17.67
CA THR A 204 11.52 0.25 17.58
C THR A 204 12.26 -0.29 16.36
N ALA A 205 11.75 -1.34 15.75
CA ALA A 205 12.36 -1.94 14.57
C ALA A 205 12.22 -1.02 13.34
N THR A 206 13.29 -0.91 12.57
CA THR A 206 13.28 -0.14 11.33
C THR A 206 12.45 -0.88 10.27
N TYR A 207 11.47 -0.19 9.70
CA TYR A 207 10.68 -0.72 8.60
C TYR A 207 11.51 -0.81 7.31
N ILE A 208 11.50 -1.98 6.67
CA ILE A 208 12.09 -2.20 5.35
C ILE A 208 10.97 -2.69 4.42
N PRO A 209 10.56 -1.90 3.41
CA PRO A 209 9.54 -2.31 2.44
C PRO A 209 9.91 -3.61 1.72
N ARG A 210 8.94 -4.40 1.30
CA ARG A 210 9.18 -5.64 0.54
C ARG A 210 10.04 -5.41 -0.71
N LYS A 211 9.85 -4.31 -1.40
CA LYS A 211 10.65 -3.92 -2.58
C LYS A 211 12.16 -3.80 -2.32
N ASP A 212 12.55 -3.56 -1.06
CA ASP A 212 13.93 -3.34 -0.64
C ASP A 212 14.51 -4.57 0.11
N ARG A 213 13.75 -5.68 0.11
CA ARG A 213 14.10 -6.93 0.76
C ARG A 213 14.36 -7.99 -0.30
N LYS A 214 15.58 -8.53 -0.31
CA LYS A 214 16.07 -9.48 -1.32
C LYS A 214 15.31 -10.81 -1.39
N GLU A 215 14.68 -11.23 -0.29
CA GLU A 215 13.88 -12.44 -0.23
C GLU A 215 12.49 -12.28 -0.88
N TRP A 216 12.13 -11.09 -1.34
CA TRP A 216 10.87 -10.81 -2.02
C TRP A 216 11.09 -10.36 -3.45
N ASP A 217 10.28 -10.87 -4.36
CA ASP A 217 10.24 -10.44 -5.73
C ASP A 217 8.81 -10.26 -6.23
N ILE A 218 8.65 -9.53 -7.33
CA ILE A 218 7.36 -9.23 -7.95
C ILE A 218 7.09 -10.24 -9.05
N VAL A 219 6.09 -11.09 -8.88
CA VAL A 219 5.65 -12.07 -9.87
C VAL A 219 4.54 -11.49 -10.72
N GLY A 220 4.78 -11.35 -12.01
CA GLY A 220 3.75 -11.01 -13.00
C GLY A 220 2.86 -12.23 -13.24
N LEU A 221 1.57 -12.09 -12.89
CA LEU A 221 0.58 -13.16 -12.93
C LEU A 221 -0.32 -13.08 -14.15
N MET A 222 -0.46 -11.90 -14.75
CA MET A 222 -1.32 -11.68 -15.91
C MET A 222 -0.85 -10.48 -16.72
N GLY A 223 -0.96 -10.57 -18.05
CA GLY A 223 -0.60 -9.49 -18.97
C GLY A 223 0.59 -9.84 -19.87
N LYS A 224 1.32 -8.82 -20.33
CA LYS A 224 2.46 -9.00 -21.23
C LYS A 224 3.76 -9.03 -20.45
N LEU A 225 4.40 -10.18 -20.40
CA LEU A 225 5.60 -10.44 -19.61
C LEU A 225 6.79 -10.84 -20.48
N LYS A 226 7.96 -10.43 -20.04
CA LYS A 226 9.24 -10.79 -20.66
C LYS A 226 9.86 -11.95 -19.90
N VAL A 227 10.11 -13.04 -20.61
CA VAL A 227 10.59 -14.32 -20.08
C VAL A 227 11.97 -14.60 -20.70
N LYS A 228 12.94 -15.05 -19.92
CA LYS A 228 14.21 -15.54 -20.46
C LYS A 228 13.95 -16.73 -21.38
N SER A 229 14.68 -16.82 -22.51
CA SER A 229 14.41 -17.84 -23.54
C SER A 229 14.70 -19.28 -23.10
N ASP A 230 15.50 -19.46 -22.05
CA ASP A 230 15.86 -20.75 -21.43
C ASP A 230 14.88 -21.21 -20.32
N GLN A 231 13.87 -20.39 -20.00
CA GLN A 231 12.91 -20.71 -18.94
C GLN A 231 11.76 -21.59 -19.45
N PRO A 232 11.27 -22.53 -18.61
CA PRO A 232 10.03 -23.21 -18.92
C PRO A 232 8.86 -22.22 -18.92
N VAL A 233 7.87 -22.46 -19.75
CA VAL A 233 6.70 -21.59 -19.93
C VAL A 233 5.42 -22.33 -19.60
N GLY A 234 4.47 -21.61 -19.02
CA GLY A 234 3.15 -22.18 -18.70
C GLY A 234 2.38 -22.59 -19.97
N THR A 235 1.63 -23.69 -19.88
CA THR A 235 0.89 -24.29 -21.00
C THR A 235 -0.07 -23.30 -21.68
N LYS A 236 -0.64 -22.36 -20.93
CA LYS A 236 -1.62 -21.39 -21.44
C LYS A 236 -1.00 -20.09 -21.93
N TRP A 237 0.31 -19.95 -21.86
CA TRP A 237 0.98 -18.72 -22.27
C TRP A 237 1.11 -18.66 -23.80
N ILE A 238 0.89 -17.48 -24.35
CA ILE A 238 0.94 -17.26 -25.81
C ILE A 238 2.19 -16.46 -26.12
N LYS A 239 3.15 -17.06 -26.85
CA LYS A 239 4.33 -16.33 -27.33
C LYS A 239 3.88 -15.24 -28.31
N MET A 240 4.22 -14.00 -28.00
CA MET A 240 3.90 -12.84 -28.85
C MET A 240 5.01 -12.51 -29.82
N ARG A 241 6.25 -12.45 -29.33
CA ARG A 241 7.42 -12.12 -30.14
C ARG A 241 8.72 -12.45 -29.43
N GLU A 242 9.77 -12.44 -30.16
CA GLU A 242 11.15 -12.42 -29.69
C GLU A 242 11.60 -10.96 -29.52
N ILE A 243 12.10 -10.61 -28.32
CA ILE A 243 12.68 -9.31 -28.02
C ILE A 243 14.17 -9.31 -28.33
N SER A 244 14.83 -10.41 -27.96
CA SER A 244 16.24 -10.70 -28.23
C SER A 244 16.45 -12.22 -28.21
N ALA A 245 17.65 -12.69 -28.58
CA ALA A 245 18.00 -14.12 -28.51
C ALA A 245 17.79 -14.72 -27.08
N SER A 246 17.87 -13.89 -26.03
CA SER A 246 17.75 -14.32 -24.64
C SER A 246 16.41 -13.99 -23.99
N VAL A 247 15.51 -13.25 -24.65
CA VAL A 247 14.24 -12.79 -24.06
C VAL A 247 13.11 -12.86 -25.07
N HIS A 248 12.02 -13.50 -24.66
CA HIS A 248 10.77 -13.56 -25.41
C HIS A 248 9.64 -12.85 -24.64
N GLU A 249 8.68 -12.30 -25.36
CA GLU A 249 7.47 -11.71 -24.77
C GLU A 249 6.30 -12.68 -24.90
N TYR A 250 5.60 -12.91 -23.78
CA TYR A 250 4.41 -13.74 -23.69
C TYR A 250 3.22 -12.96 -23.17
N LEU A 251 2.04 -13.31 -23.66
CA LEU A 251 0.78 -12.98 -23.01
C LEU A 251 0.43 -14.08 -22.00
N ILE A 252 0.36 -13.74 -20.74
CA ILE A 252 -0.07 -14.61 -19.64
C ILE A 252 -1.51 -14.27 -19.28
N ARG A 253 -2.36 -15.29 -19.15
CA ARG A 253 -3.79 -15.14 -18.90
C ARG A 253 -4.36 -16.32 -18.10
#